data_93401bd8dc32d34102f0e970485c4fd3
#
_entry.id   93401bd8dc32d34102f0e970485c4fd3
#
_cell.length_a   1.000
_cell.length_b   1.000
_cell.length_c   1.000
_cell.angle_alpha   90.00
_cell.angle_beta   90.00
_cell.angle_gamma   90.00
#
_symmetry.space_group_name_H-M   'P 1'
#
loop_
_entity.id
_entity.type
_entity.pdbx_description
1 polymer ?
#
loop_
_entity_poly.entity_id
_entity_poly.type
_entity_poly.pdbx_seq_one_letter_code
_entity_poly.pdbx_strand_id
1 'polypeptide(L)'
;HRLTLAVERVAPRRAATAGFAAVAIDVLSREGGADRLSDQGAYNAALGRRAPADMVKDFQSVLDFMKTQPYVNGTKLGATGFCFGGGTVWHLLNGGVAVQAAAPFYGPVPQDPSGIASTKAAVLGVFAETDNNVNAGMARAEEALKKAATTYKFNTYPGTMHGFHNDTGQRYNADQSRKAWVDAIEWFRKYLG
;
A
#
# COMPACT_ATOMS: atom_id res chain seq x y z
N HIS A 1 6.14 -15.64 -11.23
CA HIS A 1 6.48 -14.57 -10.29
C HIS A 1 5.24 -14.10 -9.54
N ARG A 2 5.43 -13.65 -8.31
CA ARG A 2 4.38 -13.08 -7.44
C ARG A 2 4.22 -11.60 -7.76
N LEU A 3 2.99 -11.09 -7.76
CA LEU A 3 2.72 -9.69 -8.07
C LEU A 3 2.58 -8.86 -6.77
N THR A 4 3.26 -7.73 -6.72
CA THR A 4 3.06 -6.70 -5.69
C THR A 4 2.77 -5.36 -6.35
N LEU A 5 1.68 -4.72 -5.96
CA LEU A 5 1.32 -3.38 -6.43
C LEU A 5 1.97 -2.34 -5.52
N ALA A 6 2.61 -1.35 -6.12
CA ALA A 6 3.23 -0.24 -5.39
C ALA A 6 2.89 1.09 -6.06
N VAL A 7 2.78 2.14 -5.26
CA VAL A 7 2.42 3.50 -5.70
C VAL A 7 3.64 4.38 -5.92
N GLU A 8 4.86 3.89 -5.67
CA GLU A 8 6.12 4.61 -5.87
C GLU A 8 7.05 3.90 -6.84
N ARG A 9 7.80 4.67 -7.67
CA ARG A 9 8.71 4.12 -8.71
C ARG A 9 9.87 3.28 -8.15
N VAL A 10 10.31 3.51 -6.91
CA VAL A 10 11.43 2.78 -6.29
C VAL A 10 11.01 1.44 -5.71
N ALA A 11 9.80 1.37 -5.14
CA ALA A 11 9.29 0.16 -4.52
C ALA A 11 9.21 -1.04 -5.47
N PRO A 12 8.78 -0.91 -6.76
CA PRO A 12 8.80 -2.04 -7.70
C PRO A 12 10.18 -2.64 -7.92
N ARG A 13 11.22 -1.81 -8.01
CA ARG A 13 12.61 -2.31 -8.18
C ARG A 13 13.07 -3.09 -6.96
N ARG A 14 12.79 -2.60 -5.75
CA ARG A 14 13.12 -3.30 -4.50
C ARG A 14 12.32 -4.59 -4.34
N ALA A 15 11.05 -4.62 -4.74
CA ALA A 15 10.25 -5.84 -4.74
C ALA A 15 10.75 -6.85 -5.78
N ALA A 16 11.18 -6.40 -6.96
CA ALA A 16 11.76 -7.26 -7.99
C ALA A 16 13.04 -7.93 -7.51
N THR A 17 13.94 -7.21 -6.81
CA THR A 17 15.14 -7.80 -6.21
C THR A 17 14.83 -8.82 -5.11
N ALA A 18 13.65 -8.74 -4.50
CA ALA A 18 13.17 -9.70 -3.52
C ALA A 18 12.44 -10.92 -4.14
N GLY A 19 12.36 -10.98 -5.49
CA GLY A 19 11.78 -12.12 -6.23
C GLY A 19 10.31 -11.94 -6.61
N PHE A 20 9.75 -10.72 -6.53
CA PHE A 20 8.38 -10.44 -6.92
C PHE A 20 8.32 -9.80 -8.32
N ALA A 21 7.29 -10.12 -9.12
CA ALA A 21 6.87 -9.24 -10.20
C ALA A 21 6.14 -8.04 -9.56
N ALA A 22 6.53 -6.82 -9.91
CA ALA A 22 5.96 -5.62 -9.31
C ALA A 22 5.57 -4.59 -10.36
N VAL A 23 4.42 -3.95 -10.17
CA VAL A 23 3.91 -2.88 -11.02
C VAL A 23 3.59 -1.66 -10.15
N ALA A 24 4.03 -0.48 -10.58
CA ALA A 24 3.59 0.79 -10.02
C ALA A 24 2.50 1.37 -10.91
N ILE A 25 1.42 1.85 -10.29
CA ILE A 25 0.29 2.44 -10.99
C ILE A 25 0.37 3.96 -10.85
N ASP A 26 0.40 4.65 -11.97
CA ASP A 26 0.18 6.09 -11.99
C ASP A 26 -1.32 6.38 -11.93
N VAL A 27 -1.80 6.72 -10.74
CA VAL A 27 -3.21 7.03 -10.49
C VAL A 27 -3.70 8.30 -11.20
N LEU A 28 -2.79 9.09 -11.78
CA LEU A 28 -3.10 10.28 -12.57
C LEU A 28 -3.03 10.02 -14.09
N SER A 29 -2.81 8.80 -14.53
CA SER A 29 -2.68 8.45 -15.96
C SER A 29 -3.87 8.90 -16.81
N ARG A 30 -5.08 8.88 -16.27
CA ARG A 30 -6.30 9.36 -16.94
C ARG A 30 -6.30 10.88 -17.16
N GLU A 31 -5.51 11.62 -16.40
CA GLU A 31 -5.35 13.08 -16.46
C GLU A 31 -4.08 13.48 -17.22
N GLY A 32 -3.47 12.53 -17.91
CA GLY A 32 -2.26 12.74 -18.70
C GLY A 32 -0.95 12.32 -18.00
N GLY A 33 -1.03 11.81 -16.77
CA GLY A 33 0.09 11.27 -16.02
C GLY A 33 0.75 12.28 -15.09
N ALA A 34 1.39 11.75 -14.06
CA ALA A 34 2.10 12.53 -13.04
C ALA A 34 3.26 13.36 -13.63
N ASP A 35 3.91 12.87 -14.69
CA ASP A 35 5.07 13.53 -15.32
C ASP A 35 4.72 14.87 -16.01
N ARG A 36 3.43 15.16 -16.22
CA ARG A 36 2.97 16.43 -16.80
C ARG A 36 2.76 17.54 -15.77
N LEU A 37 2.83 17.22 -14.50
CA LEU A 37 2.59 18.19 -13.44
C LEU A 37 3.88 18.94 -13.12
N SER A 38 3.77 20.27 -13.03
CA SER A 38 4.91 21.18 -12.97
C SER A 38 5.64 21.18 -11.62
N ASP A 39 4.92 20.82 -10.55
CA ASP A 39 5.43 20.91 -9.18
C ASP A 39 4.66 19.99 -8.21
N GLN A 40 5.21 19.85 -7.00
CA GLN A 40 4.64 19.01 -5.95
C GLN A 40 3.25 19.50 -5.49
N GLY A 41 2.97 20.79 -5.54
CA GLY A 41 1.66 21.34 -5.16
C GLY A 41 0.58 20.90 -6.14
N ALA A 42 0.84 21.05 -7.45
CA ALA A 42 -0.04 20.57 -8.52
C ALA A 42 -0.28 19.07 -8.45
N TYR A 43 0.78 18.29 -8.16
CA TYR A 43 0.69 16.84 -7.96
C TYR A 43 -0.20 16.48 -6.78
N ASN A 44 0.01 17.10 -5.61
CA ASN A 44 -0.80 16.85 -4.42
C ASN A 44 -2.26 17.25 -4.63
N ALA A 45 -2.52 18.37 -5.29
CA ALA A 45 -3.86 18.81 -5.63
C ALA A 45 -4.57 17.82 -6.60
N ALA A 46 -3.86 17.30 -7.58
CA ALA A 46 -4.40 16.29 -8.50
C ALA A 46 -4.73 14.98 -7.75
N LEU A 47 -3.84 14.50 -6.89
CA LEU A 47 -4.09 13.33 -6.04
C LEU A 47 -5.31 13.53 -5.12
N GLY A 48 -5.43 14.72 -4.52
CA GLY A 48 -6.53 15.05 -3.62
C GLY A 48 -7.91 15.08 -4.29
N ARG A 49 -7.96 15.23 -5.61
CA ARG A 49 -9.21 15.15 -6.40
C ARG A 49 -9.62 13.74 -6.80
N ARG A 50 -8.72 12.76 -6.66
CA ARG A 50 -9.01 11.36 -7.01
C ARG A 50 -9.96 10.73 -6.00
N ALA A 51 -11.13 10.33 -6.47
CA ALA A 51 -12.05 9.58 -5.62
C ALA A 51 -11.48 8.19 -5.29
N PRO A 52 -11.54 7.75 -4.01
CA PRO A 52 -11.06 6.42 -3.64
C PRO A 52 -11.66 5.28 -4.48
N ALA A 53 -12.96 5.37 -4.80
CA ALA A 53 -13.64 4.37 -5.61
C ALA A 53 -13.08 4.24 -7.03
N ASP A 54 -12.61 5.34 -7.63
CA ASP A 54 -12.01 5.30 -8.97
C ASP A 54 -10.59 4.71 -8.90
N MET A 55 -9.82 5.03 -7.84
CA MET A 55 -8.54 4.37 -7.61
C MET A 55 -8.69 2.86 -7.44
N VAL A 56 -9.70 2.41 -6.68
CA VAL A 56 -10.02 0.99 -6.53
C VAL A 56 -10.27 0.31 -7.88
N LYS A 57 -11.06 0.95 -8.77
CA LYS A 57 -11.32 0.44 -10.13
C LYS A 57 -10.06 0.39 -10.98
N ASP A 58 -9.22 1.43 -10.93
CA ASP A 58 -7.96 1.47 -11.67
C ASP A 58 -7.02 0.34 -11.23
N PHE A 59 -6.86 0.13 -9.93
CA PHE A 59 -6.07 -0.98 -9.38
C PHE A 59 -6.66 -2.33 -9.77
N GLN A 60 -7.98 -2.51 -9.69
CA GLN A 60 -8.62 -3.76 -10.11
C GLN A 60 -8.34 -4.06 -11.59
N SER A 61 -8.44 -3.05 -12.47
CA SER A 61 -8.15 -3.20 -13.89
C SER A 61 -6.70 -3.63 -14.15
N VAL A 62 -5.74 -3.06 -13.41
CA VAL A 62 -4.33 -3.46 -13.51
C VAL A 62 -4.12 -4.87 -12.97
N LEU A 63 -4.77 -5.26 -11.87
CA LEU A 63 -4.70 -6.62 -11.35
C LEU A 63 -5.23 -7.63 -12.37
N ASP A 64 -6.36 -7.34 -13.00
CA ASP A 64 -6.97 -8.22 -13.99
C ASP A 64 -6.09 -8.35 -15.23
N PHE A 65 -5.48 -7.26 -15.69
CA PHE A 65 -4.47 -7.31 -16.75
C PHE A 65 -3.24 -8.14 -16.32
N MET A 66 -2.72 -7.94 -15.11
CA MET A 66 -1.55 -8.68 -14.65
C MET A 66 -1.80 -10.16 -14.49
N LYS A 67 -3.02 -10.58 -14.14
CA LYS A 67 -3.40 -12.01 -14.11
C LYS A 67 -3.32 -12.69 -15.47
N THR A 68 -3.40 -11.95 -16.56
CA THR A 68 -3.25 -12.50 -17.93
C THR A 68 -1.80 -12.72 -18.32
N GLN A 69 -0.84 -12.21 -17.55
CA GLN A 69 0.58 -12.29 -17.91
C GLN A 69 1.14 -13.67 -17.57
N PRO A 70 1.88 -14.34 -18.48
CA PRO A 70 2.31 -15.73 -18.30
C PRO A 70 3.33 -15.92 -17.15
N TYR A 71 3.96 -14.82 -16.69
CA TYR A 71 4.93 -14.83 -15.61
C TYR A 71 4.32 -14.45 -14.24
N VAL A 72 3.00 -14.20 -14.16
CA VAL A 72 2.30 -13.83 -12.93
C VAL A 72 1.47 -15.00 -12.43
N ASN A 73 1.62 -15.33 -11.16
CA ASN A 73 0.68 -16.22 -10.49
C ASN A 73 -0.51 -15.37 -9.97
N GLY A 74 -1.63 -15.42 -10.69
CA GLY A 74 -2.83 -14.64 -10.38
C GLY A 74 -3.52 -14.98 -9.06
N THR A 75 -3.10 -16.05 -8.38
CA THR A 75 -3.61 -16.41 -7.04
C THR A 75 -2.70 -15.92 -5.91
N LYS A 76 -1.57 -15.26 -6.24
CA LYS A 76 -0.54 -14.82 -5.29
C LYS A 76 -0.26 -13.32 -5.47
N LEU A 77 -1.27 -12.52 -5.16
CA LEU A 77 -1.27 -11.07 -5.37
C LEU A 77 -1.10 -10.33 -4.05
N GLY A 78 -0.25 -9.31 -4.04
CA GLY A 78 -0.05 -8.44 -2.88
C GLY A 78 -0.16 -6.97 -3.25
N ALA A 79 -0.43 -6.13 -2.25
CA ALA A 79 -0.49 -4.68 -2.39
C ALA A 79 0.35 -4.00 -1.32
N THR A 80 1.16 -3.00 -1.72
CA THR A 80 1.87 -2.11 -0.81
C THR A 80 1.85 -0.69 -1.33
N GLY A 81 2.04 0.26 -0.47
CA GLY A 81 2.10 1.67 -0.81
C GLY A 81 2.48 2.51 0.40
N PHE A 82 2.94 3.74 0.15
CA PHE A 82 3.50 4.64 1.14
C PHE A 82 2.68 5.92 1.22
N CYS A 83 2.48 6.47 2.41
CA CYS A 83 1.75 7.71 2.59
C CYS A 83 0.36 7.66 1.93
N PHE A 84 0.10 8.50 0.92
CA PHE A 84 -1.10 8.41 0.09
C PHE A 84 -1.31 7.01 -0.48
N GLY A 85 -0.24 6.36 -0.97
CA GLY A 85 -0.28 4.99 -1.47
C GLY A 85 -0.62 3.96 -0.38
N GLY A 86 -0.18 4.16 0.86
CA GLY A 86 -0.61 3.35 2.00
C GLY A 86 -2.10 3.50 2.28
N GLY A 87 -2.62 4.73 2.20
CA GLY A 87 -4.06 5.00 2.25
C GLY A 87 -4.82 4.34 1.11
N THR A 88 -4.25 4.38 -0.10
CA THR A 88 -4.83 3.67 -1.26
C THR A 88 -4.92 2.17 -1.00
N VAL A 89 -3.90 1.53 -0.42
CA VAL A 89 -3.97 0.10 -0.05
C VAL A 89 -5.12 -0.17 0.92
N TRP A 90 -5.33 0.68 1.93
CA TRP A 90 -6.49 0.56 2.81
C TRP A 90 -7.81 0.69 2.05
N HIS A 91 -7.89 1.61 1.07
CA HIS A 91 -9.09 1.74 0.21
C HIS A 91 -9.29 0.52 -0.69
N LEU A 92 -8.21 -0.13 -1.19
CA LEU A 92 -8.33 -1.38 -1.96
C LEU A 92 -8.96 -2.49 -1.11
N LEU A 93 -8.47 -2.67 0.13
CA LEU A 93 -9.05 -3.64 1.07
C LEU A 93 -10.51 -3.32 1.38
N ASN A 94 -10.82 -2.04 1.60
CA ASN A 94 -12.17 -1.58 1.88
C ASN A 94 -13.12 -1.73 0.67
N GLY A 95 -12.59 -1.62 -0.54
CA GLY A 95 -13.32 -1.79 -1.79
C GLY A 95 -13.42 -3.24 -2.27
N GLY A 96 -12.95 -4.21 -1.47
CA GLY A 96 -13.08 -5.64 -1.78
C GLY A 96 -12.11 -6.16 -2.85
N VAL A 97 -11.03 -5.43 -3.15
CA VAL A 97 -10.01 -5.91 -4.09
C VAL A 97 -9.33 -7.17 -3.55
N ALA A 98 -9.37 -8.24 -4.34
CA ALA A 98 -8.88 -9.55 -3.94
C ALA A 98 -7.35 -9.62 -4.04
N VAL A 99 -6.67 -9.39 -2.92
CA VAL A 99 -5.24 -9.68 -2.73
C VAL A 99 -5.06 -10.62 -1.54
N GLN A 100 -3.97 -11.39 -1.53
CA GLN A 100 -3.67 -12.35 -0.47
C GLN A 100 -2.85 -11.73 0.66
N ALA A 101 -2.08 -10.67 0.37
CA ALA A 101 -1.31 -9.95 1.38
C ALA A 101 -1.30 -8.45 1.09
N ALA A 102 -1.28 -7.64 2.15
CA ALA A 102 -1.16 -6.19 2.05
C ALA A 102 -0.20 -5.64 3.09
N ALA A 103 0.55 -4.61 2.71
CA ALA A 103 1.45 -3.89 3.58
C ALA A 103 1.32 -2.36 3.37
N PRO A 104 0.29 -1.70 3.93
CA PRO A 104 0.16 -0.25 3.90
C PRO A 104 1.17 0.42 4.83
N PHE A 105 2.02 1.30 4.28
CA PHE A 105 2.99 2.09 5.04
C PHE A 105 2.42 3.48 5.35
N TYR A 106 2.32 3.80 6.63
CA TYR A 106 1.87 5.09 7.19
C TYR A 106 0.78 5.76 6.34
N GLY A 107 -0.21 4.98 5.93
CA GLY A 107 -1.36 5.43 5.15
C GLY A 107 -2.60 5.65 6.00
N PRO A 108 -3.38 6.71 5.74
CA PRO A 108 -4.61 6.95 6.48
C PRO A 108 -5.64 5.85 6.20
N VAL A 109 -6.23 5.34 7.28
CA VAL A 109 -7.33 4.38 7.22
C VAL A 109 -8.62 5.12 6.85
N PRO A 110 -9.49 4.59 5.97
CA PRO A 110 -10.79 5.19 5.67
C PRO A 110 -11.59 5.51 6.93
N GLN A 111 -12.39 6.57 6.89
CA GLN A 111 -13.28 6.93 8.02
C GLN A 111 -14.33 5.85 8.25
N ASP A 112 -14.88 5.30 7.17
CA ASP A 112 -15.69 4.07 7.20
C ASP A 112 -14.88 2.89 6.64
N PRO A 113 -14.32 2.02 7.50
CA PRO A 113 -13.57 0.85 7.09
C PRO A 113 -14.44 -0.41 7.00
N SER A 114 -15.75 -0.29 6.92
CA SER A 114 -16.69 -1.42 7.00
C SER A 114 -16.44 -2.51 5.94
N GLY A 115 -15.99 -2.11 4.74
CA GLY A 115 -15.64 -3.05 3.68
C GLY A 115 -14.40 -3.90 4.00
N ILE A 116 -13.48 -3.41 4.84
CA ILE A 116 -12.30 -4.18 5.28
C ILE A 116 -12.73 -5.46 6.01
N ALA A 117 -13.90 -5.45 6.67
CA ALA A 117 -14.45 -6.63 7.35
C ALA A 117 -14.72 -7.82 6.42
N SER A 118 -14.70 -7.62 5.11
CA SER A 118 -14.85 -8.68 4.10
C SER A 118 -13.52 -9.16 3.51
N THR A 119 -12.39 -8.51 3.83
CA THR A 119 -11.10 -8.88 3.26
C THR A 119 -10.65 -10.27 3.68
N LYS A 120 -9.92 -10.95 2.78
CA LYS A 120 -9.23 -12.21 3.07
C LYS A 120 -7.71 -12.04 3.09
N ALA A 121 -7.23 -10.82 2.86
CA ALA A 121 -5.83 -10.51 2.85
C ALA A 121 -5.19 -10.62 4.24
N ALA A 122 -4.00 -11.18 4.32
CA ALA A 122 -3.14 -10.99 5.48
C ALA A 122 -2.58 -9.55 5.46
N VAL A 123 -2.74 -8.77 6.55
CA VAL A 123 -2.42 -7.35 6.57
C VAL A 123 -1.30 -7.02 7.57
N LEU A 124 -0.21 -6.43 7.07
CA LEU A 124 0.83 -5.83 7.89
C LEU A 124 0.68 -4.30 7.87
N GLY A 125 0.09 -3.71 8.89
CA GLY A 125 0.07 -2.25 9.06
C GLY A 125 1.43 -1.75 9.51
N VAL A 126 2.04 -0.85 8.74
CA VAL A 126 3.34 -0.21 9.04
C VAL A 126 3.10 1.23 9.46
N PHE A 127 3.36 1.55 10.72
CA PHE A 127 3.07 2.84 11.33
C PHE A 127 4.33 3.53 11.83
N ALA A 128 4.36 4.86 11.72
CA ALA A 128 5.40 5.68 12.33
C ALA A 128 4.97 6.07 13.75
N GLU A 129 5.92 6.08 14.71
CA GLU A 129 5.60 6.31 16.13
C GLU A 129 4.89 7.64 16.38
N THR A 130 5.35 8.72 15.76
CA THR A 130 4.83 10.07 16.02
C THR A 130 3.83 10.57 14.99
N ASP A 131 3.29 9.70 14.14
CA ASP A 131 2.30 10.05 13.11
C ASP A 131 0.87 9.99 13.68
N ASN A 132 0.54 10.91 14.58
CA ASN A 132 -0.73 10.91 15.28
C ASN A 132 -1.95 10.92 14.35
N ASN A 133 -1.86 11.60 13.19
CA ASN A 133 -2.98 11.70 12.24
C ASN A 133 -3.30 10.33 11.60
N VAL A 134 -2.28 9.58 11.20
CA VAL A 134 -2.46 8.23 10.64
C VAL A 134 -2.81 7.25 11.74
N ASN A 135 -2.11 7.32 12.88
CA ASN A 135 -2.26 6.39 13.98
C ASN A 135 -3.65 6.46 14.63
N ALA A 136 -4.35 7.60 14.56
CA ALA A 136 -5.75 7.73 14.98
C ALA A 136 -6.70 6.74 14.25
N GLY A 137 -6.28 6.22 13.09
CA GLY A 137 -7.04 5.21 12.36
C GLY A 137 -6.79 3.76 12.77
N MET A 138 -5.77 3.49 13.58
CA MET A 138 -5.35 2.11 13.89
C MET A 138 -6.47 1.29 14.55
N ALA A 139 -7.14 1.85 15.55
CA ALA A 139 -8.18 1.13 16.30
C ALA A 139 -9.35 0.69 15.39
N ARG A 140 -9.81 1.58 14.49
CA ARG A 140 -10.90 1.23 13.57
C ARG A 140 -10.47 0.22 12.50
N ALA A 141 -9.21 0.27 12.04
CA ALA A 141 -8.67 -0.74 11.13
C ALA A 141 -8.58 -2.11 11.82
N GLU A 142 -8.09 -2.13 13.06
CA GLU A 142 -7.98 -3.35 13.85
C GLU A 142 -9.34 -4.00 14.10
N GLU A 143 -10.35 -3.21 14.46
CA GLU A 143 -11.72 -3.69 14.65
C GLU A 143 -12.28 -4.34 13.36
N ALA A 144 -12.08 -3.68 12.21
CA ALA A 144 -12.53 -4.21 10.92
C ALA A 144 -11.80 -5.51 10.55
N LEU A 145 -10.48 -5.61 10.78
CA LEU A 145 -9.71 -6.82 10.52
C LEU A 145 -10.07 -7.97 11.47
N LYS A 146 -10.42 -7.68 12.73
CA LYS A 146 -10.98 -8.67 13.67
C LYS A 146 -12.31 -9.22 13.18
N LYS A 147 -13.19 -8.35 12.67
CA LYS A 147 -14.46 -8.77 12.04
C LYS A 147 -14.25 -9.62 10.79
N ALA A 148 -13.22 -9.32 10.00
CA ALA A 148 -12.82 -10.11 8.83
C ALA A 148 -12.30 -11.52 9.20
N ALA A 149 -11.96 -11.75 10.47
CA ALA A 149 -11.28 -12.94 10.96
C ALA A 149 -10.02 -13.29 10.15
N THR A 150 -9.32 -12.26 9.66
CA THR A 150 -8.09 -12.41 8.86
C THR A 150 -6.84 -12.24 9.71
N THR A 151 -5.70 -12.71 9.20
CA THR A 151 -4.41 -12.51 9.86
C THR A 151 -3.95 -11.08 9.69
N TYR A 152 -3.60 -10.40 10.77
CA TYR A 152 -3.01 -9.07 10.70
C TYR A 152 -1.94 -8.87 11.77
N LYS A 153 -1.08 -7.89 11.53
CA LYS A 153 -0.09 -7.39 12.48
C LYS A 153 0.10 -5.90 12.26
N PHE A 154 0.18 -5.12 13.34
CA PHE A 154 0.55 -3.71 13.29
C PHE A 154 1.91 -3.52 13.92
N ASN A 155 2.85 -2.98 13.15
CA ASN A 155 4.17 -2.61 13.61
C ASN A 155 4.28 -1.09 13.66
N THR A 156 4.57 -0.55 14.84
CA THR A 156 4.95 0.85 15.02
C THR A 156 6.46 0.92 15.19
N TYR A 157 7.11 1.75 14.37
CA TYR A 157 8.56 1.86 14.32
C TYR A 157 9.03 3.02 15.19
N PRO A 158 9.87 2.76 16.20
CA PRO A 158 10.26 3.78 17.17
C PRO A 158 11.14 4.88 16.57
N GLY A 159 11.02 6.11 17.07
CA GLY A 159 11.77 7.26 16.61
C GLY A 159 11.45 7.71 15.18
N THR A 160 10.30 7.30 14.62
CA THR A 160 9.94 7.62 13.24
C THR A 160 8.78 8.58 13.15
N MET A 161 8.79 9.35 12.06
CA MET A 161 7.75 10.30 11.65
C MET A 161 7.09 9.85 10.35
N HIS A 162 5.96 10.47 9.99
CA HIS A 162 5.34 10.24 8.68
C HIS A 162 6.35 10.36 7.54
N GLY A 163 6.39 9.37 6.66
CA GLY A 163 7.32 9.37 5.53
C GLY A 163 8.75 8.89 5.85
N PHE A 164 8.97 8.21 6.98
CA PHE A 164 10.30 7.76 7.43
C PHE A 164 11.02 6.84 6.46
N HIS A 165 10.33 6.24 5.51
CA HIS A 165 10.90 5.36 4.49
C HIS A 165 11.38 6.10 3.24
N ASN A 166 11.07 7.40 3.10
CA ASN A 166 11.46 8.20 1.95
C ASN A 166 12.90 8.72 2.11
N ASP A 167 13.85 8.10 1.39
CA ASP A 167 15.29 8.42 1.43
C ASP A 167 15.67 9.76 0.78
N THR A 168 14.72 10.45 0.16
CA THR A 168 14.90 11.82 -0.34
C THR A 168 14.38 12.90 0.61
N GLY A 169 13.70 12.48 1.70
CA GLY A 169 13.07 13.38 2.66
C GLY A 169 13.85 13.54 3.96
N GLN A 170 13.66 14.69 4.63
CA GLN A 170 14.33 15.00 5.91
C GLN A 170 13.91 14.08 7.08
N ARG A 171 12.81 13.34 6.93
CA ARG A 171 12.28 12.43 7.95
C ARG A 171 12.78 11.00 7.78
N TYR A 172 13.70 10.79 6.85
CA TYR A 172 14.25 9.47 6.58
C TYR A 172 14.94 8.89 7.81
N ASN A 173 14.59 7.68 8.17
CA ASN A 173 15.24 6.90 9.21
C ASN A 173 15.74 5.60 8.59
N ALA A 174 17.04 5.51 8.31
CA ALA A 174 17.64 4.42 7.54
C ALA A 174 17.42 3.05 8.18
N ASP A 175 17.59 2.94 9.49
CA ASP A 175 17.48 1.67 10.20
C ASP A 175 16.03 1.18 10.28
N GLN A 176 15.10 2.07 10.63
CA GLN A 176 13.69 1.70 10.70
C GLN A 176 13.10 1.45 9.30
N SER A 177 13.56 2.18 8.29
CA SER A 177 13.16 1.94 6.89
C SER A 177 13.59 0.56 6.41
N ARG A 178 14.84 0.20 6.68
CA ARG A 178 15.36 -1.14 6.35
C ARG A 178 14.55 -2.22 7.06
N LYS A 179 14.34 -2.05 8.37
CA LYS A 179 13.56 -2.99 9.17
C LYS A 179 12.13 -3.13 8.66
N ALA A 180 11.43 -2.02 8.41
CA ALA A 180 10.06 -2.05 7.91
C ALA A 180 9.95 -2.72 6.53
N TRP A 181 10.94 -2.49 5.66
CA TRP A 181 10.98 -3.15 4.36
C TRP A 181 11.22 -4.65 4.47
N VAL A 182 12.14 -5.09 5.33
CA VAL A 182 12.38 -6.52 5.61
C VAL A 182 11.11 -7.17 6.15
N ASP A 183 10.47 -6.56 7.16
CA ASP A 183 9.22 -7.05 7.74
C ASP A 183 8.12 -7.21 6.64
N ALA A 184 8.02 -6.26 5.72
CA ALA A 184 7.05 -6.33 4.62
C ALA A 184 7.38 -7.44 3.59
N ILE A 185 8.65 -7.60 3.23
CA ILE A 185 9.08 -8.67 2.31
C ILE A 185 8.87 -10.05 2.93
N GLU A 186 9.18 -10.22 4.22
CA GLU A 186 8.91 -11.47 4.94
C GLU A 186 7.40 -11.75 5.01
N TRP A 187 6.59 -10.72 5.24
CA TRP A 187 5.12 -10.84 5.19
C TRP A 187 4.63 -11.33 3.83
N PHE A 188 5.09 -10.71 2.75
CA PHE A 188 4.73 -11.14 1.41
C PHE A 188 5.22 -12.55 1.09
N ARG A 189 6.44 -12.92 1.48
CA ARG A 189 6.94 -14.29 1.30
C ARG A 189 6.09 -15.31 2.03
N LYS A 190 5.67 -14.99 3.25
CA LYS A 190 4.84 -15.89 4.07
C LYS A 190 3.46 -16.13 3.46
N TYR A 191 2.82 -15.11 2.92
CA TYR A 191 1.43 -15.18 2.48
C TYR A 191 1.24 -15.26 0.96
N LEU A 192 2.27 -14.97 0.19
CA LEU A 192 2.27 -15.18 -1.27
C LEU A 192 3.06 -16.43 -1.67
N GLY A 193 3.79 -17.05 -0.76
CA GLY A 193 4.50 -18.32 -0.96
C GLY A 193 5.82 -18.19 -1.68
#